data_1aea14de773f764a506e333a565421f4
#
_entry.id   1aea14de773f764a506e333a565421f4
#
_cell.length_a   1.000
_cell.length_b   1.000
_cell.length_c   1.000
_cell.angle_alpha   90.00
_cell.angle_beta   90.00
_cell.angle_gamma   90.00
#
_symmetry.space_group_name_H-M   'P 1'
#
loop_
_entity.id
_entity.type
_entity.pdbx_description
1 polymer ?
#
loop_
_entity_poly.entity_id
_entity_poly.type
_entity_poly.pdbx_seq_one_letter_code
_entity_poly.pdbx_strand_id
1 'polypeptide(L)'
;MKYSNYDDDDNDRGLSLSVIYTIIAMAGIVLIVILVVVSQNTRSSNRKTAAGLTPTPVVEAVDLRDGESGEAGENTGLRSEDLDFWNMYGDRDDSDVVEESPSPSPLPSEEPSPSPTPTEDPAYEDVQKNSIDFTKIKIVNDQMGYYPKSEKTSKLGVELSKSNGKVDFDWLKRNGIDFVMLKIGGRGYESGVISLDEQFTDYIEAAKKADLDIGVSFYSQAVSVTEAVEEANFVVNQLQSYTIRYPVALVMEEITNDTARTDTLSVDQRSRIAEAFLQTIQYDGYHAVLYGNEQWLMEKIRPDGLLTDYDVLLNDTNPLPEYPYEFKMWRYATDISLAGIENGGSYIISFVDYSMK
;
A
#
# COMPACT_ATOMS: atom_id res chain seq x y z
N MET A 1 35.22 -57.60 -60.96
CA MET A 1 36.27 -56.99 -60.12
C MET A 1 35.99 -55.54 -59.97
N LYS A 2 35.52 -55.15 -58.85
CA LYS A 2 35.70 -53.80 -58.26
C LYS A 2 35.21 -53.88 -56.82
N TYR A 3 36.12 -53.68 -55.90
CA TYR A 3 35.89 -53.58 -54.43
C TYR A 3 35.22 -52.25 -54.11
N SER A 4 34.18 -52.31 -53.28
CA SER A 4 33.58 -51.13 -52.65
C SER A 4 34.15 -51.01 -51.27
N ASN A 5 34.77 -49.86 -50.99
CA ASN A 5 35.22 -49.47 -49.67
C ASN A 5 34.02 -49.13 -48.85
N TYR A 6 33.99 -49.66 -47.67
CA TYR A 6 33.08 -49.25 -46.57
C TYR A 6 33.82 -48.23 -45.68
N ASP A 7 33.40 -46.97 -45.70
CA ASP A 7 33.90 -46.00 -44.78
C ASP A 7 33.03 -46.08 -43.52
N ASP A 8 33.64 -46.47 -42.40
CA ASP A 8 33.06 -46.37 -41.07
C ASP A 8 33.19 -44.91 -40.58
N ASP A 9 32.05 -44.18 -40.59
CA ASP A 9 31.94 -42.87 -39.94
C ASP A 9 31.67 -43.07 -38.44
N ASP A 10 32.73 -43.09 -37.63
CA ASP A 10 32.68 -42.96 -36.19
C ASP A 10 32.23 -41.54 -35.81
N ASN A 11 30.91 -41.40 -35.57
CA ASN A 11 30.29 -40.18 -35.15
C ASN A 11 30.48 -39.99 -33.63
N ASP A 12 31.69 -39.65 -33.22
CA ASP A 12 32.05 -39.27 -31.85
C ASP A 12 31.50 -37.84 -31.56
N ARG A 13 30.24 -37.76 -31.10
CA ARG A 13 29.60 -36.52 -30.70
C ARG A 13 30.08 -36.10 -29.27
N GLY A 14 31.35 -35.77 -29.18
CA GLY A 14 31.86 -35.05 -28.01
C GLY A 14 31.16 -33.73 -27.84
N LEU A 15 30.69 -33.41 -26.60
CA LEU A 15 30.14 -32.12 -26.25
C LEU A 15 31.13 -31.01 -26.61
N SER A 16 30.66 -29.95 -27.28
CA SER A 16 31.53 -28.84 -27.65
C SER A 16 32.12 -28.17 -26.38
N LEU A 17 33.36 -27.73 -26.48
CA LEU A 17 34.07 -27.06 -25.38
C LEU A 17 33.24 -25.91 -24.74
N SER A 18 32.47 -25.19 -25.53
CA SER A 18 31.59 -24.13 -25.04
C SER A 18 30.46 -24.66 -24.14
N VAL A 19 29.88 -25.82 -24.45
CA VAL A 19 28.87 -26.50 -23.63
C VAL A 19 29.49 -26.97 -22.30
N ILE A 20 30.70 -27.50 -22.35
CA ILE A 20 31.42 -27.94 -21.14
C ILE A 20 31.70 -26.75 -20.21
N TYR A 21 32.15 -25.60 -20.74
CA TYR A 21 32.36 -24.38 -19.94
C TYR A 21 31.07 -23.84 -19.35
N THR A 22 29.95 -23.87 -20.05
CA THR A 22 28.65 -23.43 -19.49
C THR A 22 28.18 -24.35 -18.36
N ILE A 23 28.36 -25.65 -18.47
CA ILE A 23 28.02 -26.62 -17.41
C ILE A 23 28.87 -26.38 -16.16
N ILE A 24 30.19 -26.17 -16.33
CA ILE A 24 31.10 -25.89 -15.23
C ILE A 24 30.76 -24.56 -14.53
N ALA A 25 30.42 -23.51 -15.30
CA ALA A 25 30.01 -22.23 -14.74
C ALA A 25 28.71 -22.34 -13.94
N MET A 26 27.71 -23.05 -14.46
CA MET A 26 26.46 -23.32 -13.74
C MET A 26 26.65 -24.13 -12.47
N ALA A 27 27.50 -25.17 -12.50
CA ALA A 27 27.84 -25.95 -11.32
C ALA A 27 28.56 -25.09 -10.25
N GLY A 28 29.43 -24.18 -10.67
CA GLY A 28 30.09 -23.21 -9.78
C GLY A 28 29.11 -22.28 -9.07
N ILE A 29 28.13 -21.74 -9.78
CA ILE A 29 27.07 -20.87 -9.21
C ILE A 29 26.25 -21.65 -8.18
N VAL A 30 25.82 -22.86 -8.49
CA VAL A 30 25.06 -23.70 -7.56
C VAL A 30 25.85 -23.98 -6.28
N LEU A 31 27.15 -24.24 -6.41
CA LEU A 31 28.01 -24.51 -5.25
C LEU A 31 28.16 -23.27 -4.36
N ILE A 32 28.28 -22.08 -4.94
CA ILE A 32 28.30 -20.80 -4.21
C ILE A 32 26.99 -20.58 -3.45
N VAL A 33 25.83 -20.82 -4.08
CA VAL A 33 24.53 -20.69 -3.43
C VAL A 33 24.39 -21.64 -2.24
N ILE A 34 24.82 -22.91 -2.41
CA ILE A 34 24.82 -23.89 -1.31
C ILE A 34 25.72 -23.44 -0.15
N LEU A 35 26.90 -22.91 -0.44
CA LEU A 35 27.82 -22.42 0.60
C LEU A 35 27.26 -21.22 1.35
N VAL A 36 26.55 -20.32 0.67
CA VAL A 36 25.87 -19.18 1.30
C VAL A 36 24.76 -19.65 2.22
N VAL A 37 23.91 -20.56 1.77
CA VAL A 37 22.82 -21.13 2.57
C VAL A 37 23.33 -21.87 3.80
N VAL A 38 24.37 -22.71 3.65
CA VAL A 38 25.00 -23.40 4.77
C VAL A 38 25.66 -22.44 5.76
N SER A 39 26.31 -21.37 5.27
CA SER A 39 26.92 -20.35 6.12
C SER A 39 25.88 -19.55 6.92
N GLN A 40 24.71 -19.27 6.34
CA GLN A 40 23.62 -18.60 7.06
C GLN A 40 23.00 -19.52 8.12
N ASN A 41 22.84 -20.79 7.82
CA ASN A 41 22.26 -21.77 8.75
C ASN A 41 23.20 -22.07 9.95
N THR A 42 24.52 -22.08 9.74
CA THR A 42 25.51 -22.24 10.83
C THR A 42 25.60 -20.99 11.72
N ARG A 43 25.37 -19.78 11.19
CA ARG A 43 25.29 -18.56 12.01
C ARG A 43 24.07 -18.53 12.91
N SER A 44 22.94 -19.08 12.47
CA SER A 44 21.71 -19.20 13.28
C SER A 44 21.89 -20.22 14.43
N SER A 45 22.63 -21.30 14.21
CA SER A 45 22.86 -22.35 15.24
C SER A 45 23.79 -21.89 16.38
N ASN A 46 24.80 -21.06 16.08
CA ASN A 46 25.75 -20.59 17.09
C ASN A 46 25.22 -19.47 18.01
N ARG A 47 24.07 -18.87 17.70
CA ARG A 47 23.42 -17.90 18.60
C ARG A 47 22.60 -18.53 19.72
N LYS A 48 22.31 -19.82 19.66
CA LYS A 48 21.53 -20.52 20.71
C LYS A 48 22.35 -21.10 21.87
N THR A 49 23.69 -21.01 21.84
CA THR A 49 24.52 -21.67 22.84
C THR A 49 25.21 -20.71 23.84
N ALA A 50 24.93 -19.42 23.81
CA ALA A 50 25.57 -18.42 24.66
C ALA A 50 24.65 -17.69 25.65
N ALA A 51 23.56 -18.30 26.08
CA ALA A 51 22.69 -17.75 27.14
C ALA A 51 22.44 -18.79 28.22
N GLY A 52 23.38 -18.91 29.11
CA GLY A 52 23.26 -19.66 30.36
C GLY A 52 24.07 -19.00 31.46
N LEU A 53 23.40 -18.77 32.59
CA LEU A 53 23.91 -18.40 33.93
C LEU A 53 23.86 -16.89 34.29
N THR A 54 22.81 -16.51 35.06
CA THR A 54 22.95 -16.04 36.45
C THR A 54 21.63 -15.67 37.09
N PRO A 55 21.53 -15.53 38.42
CA PRO A 55 20.42 -16.05 39.20
C PRO A 55 19.41 -14.96 39.64
N THR A 56 18.22 -15.46 39.99
CA THR A 56 17.06 -14.80 40.59
C THR A 56 17.31 -14.02 41.88
N PRO A 57 16.47 -13.00 42.17
CA PRO A 57 15.83 -13.02 43.47
C PRO A 57 14.29 -13.08 43.36
N VAL A 58 13.78 -13.86 44.29
CA VAL A 58 12.38 -14.12 44.61
C VAL A 58 11.71 -12.88 45.17
N VAL A 59 10.52 -12.52 44.69
CA VAL A 59 9.51 -11.77 45.44
C VAL A 59 8.13 -12.38 45.20
N GLU A 60 7.40 -12.49 46.29
CA GLU A 60 6.19 -13.27 46.56
C GLU A 60 4.97 -12.93 45.69
N ALA A 61 4.16 -13.94 45.57
CA ALA A 61 2.86 -13.97 44.92
C ALA A 61 1.81 -13.06 45.57
N VAL A 62 1.01 -12.41 44.72
CA VAL A 62 -0.37 -12.04 45.04
C VAL A 62 -1.32 -12.74 44.07
N ASP A 63 -2.14 -13.59 44.65
CA ASP A 63 -3.18 -14.38 43.99
C ASP A 63 -4.43 -13.53 43.74
N LEU A 64 -4.88 -13.42 42.51
CA LEU A 64 -6.25 -13.09 42.16
C LEU A 64 -6.68 -13.91 40.94
N ARG A 65 -7.48 -14.91 41.22
CA ARG A 65 -8.27 -15.72 40.25
C ARG A 65 -9.27 -14.82 39.53
N ASP A 66 -9.47 -14.98 38.28
CA ASP A 66 -10.37 -15.78 37.47
C ASP A 66 -10.49 -15.20 36.06
N GLY A 67 -10.46 -16.06 35.03
CA GLY A 67 -11.01 -15.74 33.71
C GLY A 67 -10.20 -16.21 32.51
N GLU A 68 -10.37 -17.50 32.18
CA GLU A 68 -10.35 -18.17 30.88
C GLU A 68 -9.31 -17.83 29.80
N SER A 69 -8.49 -18.81 29.61
CA SER A 69 -7.87 -19.46 28.42
C SER A 69 -7.98 -18.77 27.06
N GLY A 70 -6.80 -18.42 26.52
CA GLY A 70 -6.51 -18.29 25.10
C GLY A 70 -5.08 -18.71 24.85
N GLU A 71 -4.89 -19.73 24.04
CA GLU A 71 -3.59 -20.37 23.74
C GLU A 71 -2.59 -19.40 23.13
N ALA A 72 -1.37 -19.47 23.65
CA ALA A 72 -0.22 -18.72 23.17
C ALA A 72 0.30 -19.31 21.84
N GLY A 73 0.15 -18.59 20.74
CA GLY A 73 0.88 -18.80 19.49
C GLY A 73 2.26 -18.18 19.58
N GLU A 74 3.27 -18.90 19.13
CA GLU A 74 4.67 -18.53 19.15
C GLU A 74 4.96 -17.19 18.42
N ASN A 75 5.66 -16.34 19.13
CA ASN A 75 6.04 -14.99 18.78
C ASN A 75 7.15 -14.99 17.71
N THR A 76 6.80 -14.85 16.44
CA THR A 76 7.73 -14.51 15.36
C THR A 76 7.74 -13.01 15.18
N GLY A 77 8.46 -12.28 15.97
CA GLY A 77 9.05 -10.95 15.87
C GLY A 77 8.36 -9.80 15.08
N LEU A 78 7.20 -10.01 14.47
CA LEU A 78 6.38 -9.01 13.81
C LEU A 78 5.04 -8.98 14.53
N ARG A 79 4.76 -7.90 15.25
CA ARG A 79 3.43 -7.68 15.79
C ARG A 79 2.47 -7.46 14.63
N SER A 80 1.32 -8.12 14.66
CA SER A 80 0.23 -7.93 13.70
C SER A 80 -0.18 -6.45 13.57
N GLU A 81 0.03 -5.70 14.63
CA GLU A 81 -0.21 -4.26 14.77
C GLU A 81 0.69 -3.40 13.87
N ASP A 82 1.93 -3.83 13.58
CA ASP A 82 2.87 -3.11 12.70
C ASP A 82 2.38 -3.01 11.24
N LEU A 83 1.38 -3.78 10.86
CA LEU A 83 0.83 -3.85 9.50
C LEU A 83 -0.62 -3.39 9.43
N ASP A 84 -1.24 -3.03 10.54
CA ASP A 84 -2.66 -2.70 10.62
C ASP A 84 -2.91 -1.19 10.61
N PHE A 85 -2.39 -0.53 9.56
CA PHE A 85 -2.55 0.89 9.32
C PHE A 85 -4.02 1.33 9.29
N TRP A 86 -4.89 0.51 8.73
CA TRP A 86 -6.30 0.86 8.54
C TRP A 86 -7.10 0.88 9.85
N ASN A 87 -6.70 0.12 10.86
CA ASN A 87 -7.32 0.18 12.19
C ASN A 87 -6.85 1.40 13.01
N MET A 88 -5.78 2.08 12.61
CA MET A 88 -5.31 3.29 13.29
C MET A 88 -6.08 4.56 12.92
N TYR A 89 -6.76 4.58 11.76
CA TYR A 89 -7.49 5.75 11.27
C TYR A 89 -8.99 5.72 11.57
N GLY A 90 -9.53 4.63 12.14
CA GLY A 90 -10.96 4.41 12.37
C GLY A 90 -11.56 5.07 13.61
N ASP A 91 -10.78 5.39 14.63
CA ASP A 91 -11.27 5.93 15.93
C ASP A 91 -10.84 7.38 16.17
N ARG A 92 -11.54 8.32 15.54
CA ARG A 92 -11.69 9.65 16.15
C ARG A 92 -12.99 9.67 16.94
N ASP A 93 -12.87 9.40 18.22
CA ASP A 93 -13.95 9.68 19.18
C ASP A 93 -13.98 11.19 19.46
N ASP A 94 -14.89 11.91 18.79
CA ASP A 94 -15.19 13.32 19.00
C ASP A 94 -15.97 13.50 20.31
N SER A 95 -15.36 13.23 21.45
CA SER A 95 -15.92 13.52 22.76
C SER A 95 -14.98 14.35 23.66
N ASP A 96 -14.50 15.48 23.17
CA ASP A 96 -14.02 16.55 24.04
C ASP A 96 -15.08 17.64 24.17
N VAL A 97 -15.90 17.48 25.19
CA VAL A 97 -16.83 18.51 25.69
C VAL A 97 -16.00 19.65 26.26
N VAL A 98 -15.96 20.76 25.54
CA VAL A 98 -15.34 21.99 26.03
C VAL A 98 -16.27 22.64 27.05
N GLU A 99 -15.82 22.71 28.31
CA GLU A 99 -16.46 23.54 29.35
C GLU A 99 -16.45 25.02 28.96
N GLU A 100 -17.64 25.62 28.94
CA GLU A 100 -17.83 27.05 28.72
C GLU A 100 -17.22 27.88 29.88
N SER A 101 -16.24 28.71 29.54
CA SER A 101 -15.75 29.79 30.41
C SER A 101 -16.47 31.11 30.08
N PRO A 102 -16.82 31.96 31.08
CA PRO A 102 -17.72 33.09 30.86
C PRO A 102 -17.09 34.22 30.05
N SER A 103 -17.91 34.73 29.15
CA SER A 103 -17.70 35.84 28.23
C SER A 103 -17.26 37.15 28.89
N PRO A 104 -16.23 37.84 28.40
CA PRO A 104 -16.02 39.25 28.65
C PRO A 104 -16.79 40.13 27.67
N SER A 105 -17.32 41.25 28.18
CA SER A 105 -18.09 42.31 27.51
C SER A 105 -17.46 42.85 26.22
N PRO A 106 -18.28 43.32 25.25
CA PRO A 106 -17.82 43.76 23.96
C PRO A 106 -17.06 45.09 23.98
N LEU A 107 -15.85 45.07 23.38
CA LEU A 107 -15.13 46.26 22.95
C LEU A 107 -15.67 46.75 21.62
N PRO A 108 -15.54 48.05 21.26
CA PRO A 108 -16.12 48.64 20.05
C PRO A 108 -15.55 47.99 18.77
N SER A 109 -16.45 47.73 17.86
CA SER A 109 -16.20 47.17 16.54
C SER A 109 -15.31 48.11 15.70
N GLU A 110 -14.09 47.67 15.42
CA GLU A 110 -13.35 48.23 14.29
C GLU A 110 -13.92 47.59 13.00
N GLU A 111 -14.11 48.43 11.96
CA GLU A 111 -14.56 47.98 10.65
C GLU A 111 -13.59 46.89 10.14
N PRO A 112 -14.10 45.77 9.54
CA PRO A 112 -13.22 44.73 9.03
C PRO A 112 -12.38 45.29 7.89
N SER A 113 -11.07 45.41 8.13
CA SER A 113 -10.10 45.54 7.06
C SER A 113 -10.29 44.39 6.06
N PRO A 114 -10.28 44.62 4.73
CA PRO A 114 -10.43 43.54 3.77
C PRO A 114 -9.35 42.49 4.06
N SER A 115 -9.80 41.29 4.36
CA SER A 115 -8.93 40.14 4.52
C SER A 115 -8.08 40.00 3.24
N PRO A 116 -6.75 39.91 3.34
CA PRO A 116 -5.95 39.69 2.15
C PRO A 116 -6.45 38.45 1.45
N THR A 117 -6.74 38.56 0.15
CA THR A 117 -7.00 37.39 -0.70
C THR A 117 -5.83 36.43 -0.52
N PRO A 118 -6.07 35.14 -0.22
CA PRO A 118 -4.97 34.19 -0.07
C PRO A 118 -4.15 34.22 -1.37
N THR A 119 -2.90 34.64 -1.29
CA THR A 119 -1.96 34.52 -2.41
C THR A 119 -1.69 33.02 -2.55
N GLU A 120 -2.06 32.45 -3.69
CA GLU A 120 -1.73 31.06 -3.98
C GLU A 120 -0.22 30.86 -3.84
N ASP A 121 0.19 29.76 -3.22
CA ASP A 121 1.61 29.40 -3.12
C ASP A 121 2.16 29.15 -4.52
N PRO A 122 3.22 29.84 -4.96
CA PRO A 122 3.82 29.65 -6.28
C PRO A 122 4.22 28.20 -6.58
N ALA A 123 4.45 27.38 -5.55
CA ALA A 123 4.78 25.98 -5.72
C ALA A 123 3.63 25.15 -6.35
N TYR A 124 2.40 25.65 -6.33
CA TYR A 124 1.22 24.99 -6.88
C TYR A 124 0.73 25.62 -8.19
N GLU A 125 1.47 26.56 -8.80
CA GLU A 125 1.04 27.29 -10.00
C GLU A 125 0.74 26.33 -11.17
N ASP A 126 1.54 25.27 -11.32
CA ASP A 126 1.40 24.27 -12.40
C ASP A 126 0.49 23.09 -12.02
N VAL A 127 0.02 23.00 -10.78
CA VAL A 127 -0.83 21.89 -10.33
C VAL A 127 -2.26 22.13 -10.79
N GLN A 128 -2.82 21.16 -11.51
CA GLN A 128 -4.19 21.25 -12.03
C GLN A 128 -5.20 21.28 -10.89
N LYS A 129 -6.09 22.28 -10.93
CA LYS A 129 -7.19 22.39 -9.97
C LYS A 129 -8.27 21.35 -10.22
N ASN A 130 -8.95 20.95 -9.15
CA ASN A 130 -10.10 20.07 -9.23
C ASN A 130 -11.21 20.68 -10.11
N SER A 131 -11.70 19.88 -11.05
CA SER A 131 -12.78 20.27 -11.98
C SER A 131 -14.04 19.41 -11.83
N ILE A 132 -14.10 18.56 -10.80
CA ILE A 132 -15.27 17.71 -10.57
C ILE A 132 -16.45 18.55 -10.11
N ASP A 133 -17.56 18.47 -10.84
CA ASP A 133 -18.83 19.07 -10.42
C ASP A 133 -19.53 18.13 -9.42
N PHE A 134 -19.34 18.36 -8.14
CA PHE A 134 -19.91 17.53 -7.06
C PHE A 134 -21.44 17.53 -7.05
N THR A 135 -22.10 18.52 -7.68
CA THR A 135 -23.58 18.50 -7.84
C THR A 135 -24.08 17.36 -8.74
N LYS A 136 -23.18 16.74 -9.49
CA LYS A 136 -23.47 15.60 -10.36
C LYS A 136 -23.22 14.25 -9.66
N ILE A 137 -22.78 14.24 -8.42
CA ILE A 137 -22.70 13.03 -7.61
C ILE A 137 -24.09 12.65 -7.11
N LYS A 138 -24.43 11.38 -7.22
CA LYS A 138 -25.65 10.79 -6.65
C LYS A 138 -25.26 9.61 -5.78
N ILE A 139 -25.94 9.48 -4.65
CA ILE A 139 -25.79 8.33 -3.76
C ILE A 139 -27.06 7.48 -3.89
N VAL A 140 -26.88 6.22 -4.24
CA VAL A 140 -27.97 5.23 -4.36
C VAL A 140 -27.53 3.98 -3.60
N ASN A 141 -28.28 3.58 -2.58
CA ASN A 141 -27.94 2.45 -1.70
C ASN A 141 -26.50 2.57 -1.12
N ASP A 142 -26.17 3.75 -0.58
CA ASP A 142 -24.89 4.11 -0.01
C ASP A 142 -23.68 4.09 -0.99
N GLN A 143 -23.95 3.90 -2.26
CA GLN A 143 -22.94 3.90 -3.33
C GLN A 143 -22.96 5.22 -4.09
N MET A 144 -21.81 5.88 -4.17
CA MET A 144 -21.63 7.07 -4.99
C MET A 144 -21.49 6.74 -6.47
N GLY A 145 -22.09 7.59 -7.30
CA GLY A 145 -21.92 7.58 -8.74
C GLY A 145 -21.85 8.99 -9.29
N TYR A 146 -20.97 9.24 -10.24
CA TYR A 146 -20.81 10.52 -10.92
C TYR A 146 -21.53 10.51 -12.26
N TYR A 147 -22.41 11.49 -12.45
CA TYR A 147 -23.32 11.62 -13.61
C TYR A 147 -23.17 13.01 -14.24
N PRO A 148 -22.06 13.32 -14.92
CA PRO A 148 -21.85 14.64 -15.53
C PRO A 148 -22.92 14.97 -16.58
N LYS A 149 -23.51 13.94 -17.17
CA LYS A 149 -24.67 13.98 -18.05
C LYS A 149 -25.75 13.03 -17.52
N SER A 150 -26.46 12.32 -18.36
CA SER A 150 -27.49 11.36 -17.95
C SER A 150 -26.97 10.01 -17.51
N GLU A 151 -25.76 9.64 -17.92
CA GLU A 151 -25.15 8.32 -17.65
C GLU A 151 -24.08 8.41 -16.57
N LYS A 152 -23.96 7.34 -15.79
CA LYS A 152 -22.87 7.16 -14.81
C LYS A 152 -21.56 6.95 -15.56
N THR A 153 -20.58 7.80 -15.29
CA THR A 153 -19.23 7.67 -15.89
C THR A 153 -18.19 7.16 -14.92
N SER A 154 -18.47 7.25 -13.62
CA SER A 154 -17.55 6.76 -12.59
C SER A 154 -17.62 5.25 -12.41
N LYS A 155 -16.55 4.70 -11.86
CA LYS A 155 -16.44 3.32 -11.38
C LYS A 155 -16.47 3.28 -9.87
N LEU A 156 -17.05 2.23 -9.31
CA LEU A 156 -17.10 2.01 -7.86
C LEU A 156 -16.17 0.87 -7.47
N GLY A 157 -15.32 1.10 -6.51
CA GLY A 157 -14.43 0.11 -5.96
C GLY A 157 -14.53 -0.03 -4.46
N VAL A 158 -13.90 -1.07 -3.95
CA VAL A 158 -13.67 -1.27 -2.52
C VAL A 158 -12.20 -1.53 -2.25
N GLU A 159 -11.72 -0.98 -1.15
CA GLU A 159 -10.38 -1.25 -0.65
C GLU A 159 -10.43 -2.39 0.38
N LEU A 160 -9.48 -3.33 0.25
CA LEU A 160 -9.45 -4.57 1.02
C LEU A 160 -8.03 -4.92 1.47
N SER A 161 -7.92 -5.39 2.70
CA SER A 161 -6.73 -5.93 3.32
C SER A 161 -7.08 -7.15 4.18
N LYS A 162 -6.11 -7.74 4.85
CA LYS A 162 -6.33 -8.85 5.79
C LYS A 162 -7.35 -8.53 6.90
N SER A 163 -7.49 -7.27 7.28
CA SER A 163 -8.44 -6.84 8.33
C SER A 163 -9.90 -7.08 7.95
N ASN A 164 -10.22 -7.15 6.65
CA ASN A 164 -11.57 -7.34 6.15
C ASN A 164 -12.09 -8.78 6.30
N GLY A 165 -11.24 -9.74 6.66
CA GLY A 165 -11.61 -11.13 6.93
C GLY A 165 -12.12 -11.86 5.68
N LYS A 166 -13.26 -12.52 5.76
CA LYS A 166 -13.85 -13.23 4.61
C LYS A 166 -14.56 -12.25 3.67
N VAL A 167 -14.28 -12.39 2.37
CA VAL A 167 -14.86 -11.55 1.30
C VAL A 167 -15.52 -12.42 0.23
N ASP A 168 -16.78 -12.15 -0.08
CA ASP A 168 -17.51 -12.73 -1.22
C ASP A 168 -17.36 -11.82 -2.46
N PHE A 169 -16.30 -12.04 -3.24
CA PHE A 169 -16.01 -11.26 -4.45
C PHE A 169 -17.08 -11.41 -5.52
N ASP A 170 -17.73 -12.57 -5.62
CA ASP A 170 -18.87 -12.76 -6.53
C ASP A 170 -20.06 -11.89 -6.11
N TRP A 171 -20.28 -11.71 -4.81
CA TRP A 171 -21.29 -10.80 -4.29
C TRP A 171 -20.94 -9.35 -4.63
N LEU A 172 -19.69 -8.93 -4.41
CA LEU A 172 -19.22 -7.58 -4.75
C LEU A 172 -19.51 -7.26 -6.22
N LYS A 173 -19.12 -8.15 -7.14
CA LYS A 173 -19.37 -7.97 -8.58
C LYS A 173 -20.85 -7.84 -8.90
N ARG A 174 -21.71 -8.73 -8.36
CA ARG A 174 -23.17 -8.70 -8.57
C ARG A 174 -23.84 -7.46 -7.99
N ASN A 175 -23.22 -6.79 -7.01
CA ASN A 175 -23.77 -5.59 -6.36
C ASN A 175 -23.12 -4.30 -6.83
N GLY A 176 -22.53 -4.31 -8.02
CA GLY A 176 -22.11 -3.10 -8.72
C GLY A 176 -20.73 -2.58 -8.36
N ILE A 177 -19.90 -3.39 -7.71
CA ILE A 177 -18.49 -3.09 -7.56
C ILE A 177 -17.79 -3.39 -8.89
N ASP A 178 -17.12 -2.39 -9.43
CA ASP A 178 -16.39 -2.47 -10.69
C ASP A 178 -14.96 -2.98 -10.49
N PHE A 179 -14.29 -2.53 -9.41
CA PHE A 179 -12.90 -2.85 -9.12
C PHE A 179 -12.62 -3.04 -7.62
N VAL A 180 -11.46 -3.62 -7.32
CA VAL A 180 -10.93 -3.70 -5.95
C VAL A 180 -9.54 -3.10 -5.89
N MET A 181 -9.24 -2.39 -4.78
CA MET A 181 -7.88 -1.99 -4.40
C MET A 181 -7.41 -2.91 -3.28
N LEU A 182 -6.49 -3.81 -3.58
CA LEU A 182 -6.00 -4.79 -2.62
C LEU A 182 -4.71 -4.31 -1.96
N LYS A 183 -4.67 -4.28 -0.63
CA LYS A 183 -3.40 -4.06 0.06
C LYS A 183 -2.45 -5.21 -0.27
N ILE A 184 -1.39 -4.91 -1.01
CA ILE A 184 -0.40 -5.93 -1.38
C ILE A 184 0.59 -6.19 -0.23
N GLY A 185 0.81 -5.20 0.63
CA GLY A 185 1.73 -5.30 1.75
C GLY A 185 2.25 -3.94 2.17
N GLY A 186 3.34 -3.94 2.92
CA GLY A 186 3.99 -2.72 3.37
C GLY A 186 5.35 -2.97 4.01
N ARG A 187 6.01 -1.88 4.37
CA ARG A 187 7.23 -1.90 5.20
C ARG A 187 6.87 -1.54 6.64
N GLY A 188 7.27 -2.33 7.61
CA GLY A 188 7.02 -2.07 9.02
C GLY A 188 7.65 -0.74 9.47
N TYR A 189 6.88 0.07 10.18
CA TYR A 189 7.28 1.43 10.57
C TYR A 189 8.40 1.47 11.62
N GLU A 190 8.55 0.43 12.43
CA GLU A 190 9.67 0.24 13.36
C GLU A 190 10.75 -0.67 12.74
N SER A 191 10.33 -1.84 12.25
CA SER A 191 11.24 -2.91 11.82
C SER A 191 11.94 -2.63 10.51
N GLY A 192 11.33 -1.84 9.61
CA GLY A 192 11.81 -1.63 8.24
C GLY A 192 11.73 -2.86 7.34
N VAL A 193 11.05 -3.94 7.78
CA VAL A 193 10.92 -5.18 7.02
C VAL A 193 9.71 -5.09 6.07
N ILE A 194 9.91 -5.43 4.80
CA ILE A 194 8.81 -5.55 3.84
C ILE A 194 8.09 -6.89 4.07
N SER A 195 6.77 -6.85 4.09
CA SER A 195 5.92 -8.04 4.20
C SER A 195 4.72 -7.95 3.25
N LEU A 196 4.32 -9.12 2.76
CA LEU A 196 3.09 -9.28 1.99
C LEU A 196 1.89 -9.27 2.96
N ASP A 197 0.76 -8.70 2.53
CA ASP A 197 -0.50 -8.85 3.25
C ASP A 197 -0.92 -10.34 3.22
N GLU A 198 -1.33 -10.88 4.36
CA GLU A 198 -1.61 -12.31 4.51
C GLU A 198 -2.76 -12.81 3.63
N GLN A 199 -3.72 -11.93 3.29
CA GLN A 199 -4.87 -12.26 2.45
C GLN A 199 -4.64 -11.91 0.98
N PHE A 200 -3.55 -11.24 0.64
CA PHE A 200 -3.33 -10.72 -0.72
C PHE A 200 -3.47 -11.80 -1.79
N THR A 201 -2.80 -12.95 -1.61
CA THR A 201 -2.80 -14.02 -2.60
C THR A 201 -4.19 -14.62 -2.80
N ASP A 202 -4.91 -14.84 -1.73
CA ASP A 202 -6.26 -15.40 -1.79
C ASP A 202 -7.25 -14.40 -2.40
N TYR A 203 -7.13 -13.12 -2.02
CA TYR A 203 -7.99 -12.06 -2.53
C TYR A 203 -7.79 -11.78 -4.01
N ILE A 204 -6.54 -11.70 -4.48
CA ILE A 204 -6.27 -11.41 -5.90
C ILE A 204 -6.77 -12.52 -6.81
N GLU A 205 -6.63 -13.78 -6.41
CA GLU A 205 -7.16 -14.92 -7.16
C GLU A 205 -8.70 -14.95 -7.14
N ALA A 206 -9.33 -14.62 -6.00
CA ALA A 206 -10.77 -14.55 -5.89
C ALA A 206 -11.36 -13.36 -6.69
N ALA A 207 -10.72 -12.19 -6.66
CA ALA A 207 -11.12 -11.02 -7.43
C ALA A 207 -11.03 -11.30 -8.94
N LYS A 208 -9.92 -11.89 -9.39
CA LYS A 208 -9.73 -12.33 -10.76
C LYS A 208 -10.80 -13.32 -11.22
N LYS A 209 -11.14 -14.31 -10.37
CA LYS A 209 -12.20 -15.29 -10.66
C LYS A 209 -13.58 -14.64 -10.76
N ALA A 210 -13.85 -13.61 -9.96
CA ALA A 210 -15.09 -12.84 -9.99
C ALA A 210 -15.18 -11.82 -11.14
N ASP A 211 -14.14 -11.72 -11.99
CA ASP A 211 -14.01 -10.76 -13.09
C ASP A 211 -14.12 -9.29 -12.59
N LEU A 212 -13.52 -9.00 -11.44
CA LEU A 212 -13.32 -7.65 -10.94
C LEU A 212 -12.01 -7.08 -11.51
N ASP A 213 -12.00 -5.80 -11.86
CA ASP A 213 -10.75 -5.12 -12.15
C ASP A 213 -9.95 -4.93 -10.85
N ILE A 214 -8.63 -5.04 -10.97
CA ILE A 214 -7.74 -5.10 -9.81
C ILE A 214 -6.72 -3.97 -9.86
N GLY A 215 -6.63 -3.21 -8.79
CA GLY A 215 -5.53 -2.35 -8.40
C GLY A 215 -4.96 -2.79 -7.05
N VAL A 216 -3.84 -2.22 -6.66
CA VAL A 216 -3.21 -2.54 -5.38
C VAL A 216 -2.74 -1.27 -4.66
N SER A 217 -2.61 -1.36 -3.33
CA SER A 217 -1.99 -0.33 -2.50
C SER A 217 -0.81 -0.91 -1.73
N PHE A 218 0.30 -0.16 -1.65
CA PHE A 218 1.47 -0.53 -0.87
C PHE A 218 1.77 0.55 0.17
N TYR A 219 1.87 0.14 1.42
CA TYR A 219 2.17 1.00 2.53
C TYR A 219 3.68 1.16 2.72
N SER A 220 4.19 2.34 2.35
CA SER A 220 5.62 2.63 2.39
C SER A 220 6.04 3.26 3.71
N GLN A 221 7.12 2.76 4.26
CA GLN A 221 7.88 3.37 5.34
C GLN A 221 9.36 3.53 4.94
N ALA A 222 9.61 3.73 3.64
CA ALA A 222 10.96 3.96 3.13
C ALA A 222 11.55 5.27 3.70
N VAL A 223 12.81 5.22 4.11
CA VAL A 223 13.58 6.40 4.56
C VAL A 223 14.66 6.82 3.55
N SER A 224 14.73 6.15 2.42
CA SER A 224 15.66 6.46 1.33
C SER A 224 15.10 6.07 -0.02
N VAL A 225 15.62 6.68 -1.09
CA VAL A 225 15.32 6.32 -2.49
C VAL A 225 15.60 4.83 -2.75
N THR A 226 16.67 4.29 -2.19
CA THR A 226 17.02 2.86 -2.34
C THR A 226 15.94 1.96 -1.78
N GLU A 227 15.40 2.29 -0.59
CA GLU A 227 14.31 1.52 0.01
C GLU A 227 13.00 1.66 -0.78
N ALA A 228 12.72 2.84 -1.33
CA ALA A 228 11.54 3.05 -2.18
C ALA A 228 11.60 2.20 -3.46
N VAL A 229 12.75 2.11 -4.10
CA VAL A 229 12.97 1.22 -5.25
C VAL A 229 12.86 -0.26 -4.85
N GLU A 230 13.36 -0.63 -3.66
CA GLU A 230 13.19 -1.98 -3.14
C GLU A 230 11.71 -2.34 -2.93
N GLU A 231 10.92 -1.42 -2.36
CA GLU A 231 9.48 -1.57 -2.17
C GLU A 231 8.74 -1.71 -3.50
N ALA A 232 9.03 -0.83 -4.46
CA ALA A 232 8.41 -0.89 -5.79
C ALA A 232 8.74 -2.20 -6.52
N ASN A 233 10.01 -2.64 -6.48
CA ASN A 233 10.40 -3.94 -7.05
C ASN A 233 9.72 -5.11 -6.36
N PHE A 234 9.52 -5.05 -5.04
CA PHE A 234 8.73 -6.05 -4.32
C PHE A 234 7.31 -6.12 -4.90
N VAL A 235 6.62 -4.97 -5.05
CA VAL A 235 5.28 -4.90 -5.63
C VAL A 235 5.26 -5.48 -7.05
N VAL A 236 6.15 -5.02 -7.92
CA VAL A 236 6.27 -5.50 -9.31
C VAL A 236 6.42 -7.02 -9.36
N ASN A 237 7.31 -7.58 -8.53
CA ASN A 237 7.56 -9.02 -8.50
C ASN A 237 6.31 -9.82 -8.08
N GLN A 238 5.50 -9.30 -7.14
CA GLN A 238 4.26 -9.96 -6.74
C GLN A 238 3.20 -9.91 -7.84
N LEU A 239 3.22 -8.87 -8.69
CA LEU A 239 2.19 -8.64 -9.70
C LEU A 239 2.46 -9.31 -11.06
N GLN A 240 3.66 -9.81 -11.32
CA GLN A 240 4.08 -10.35 -12.63
C GLN A 240 3.14 -11.42 -13.24
N SER A 241 2.43 -12.17 -12.39
CA SER A 241 1.51 -13.24 -12.83
C SER A 241 0.07 -12.79 -13.00
N TYR A 242 -0.21 -11.51 -12.78
CA TYR A 242 -1.56 -10.95 -12.74
C TYR A 242 -1.75 -9.86 -13.79
N THR A 243 -2.98 -9.71 -14.26
CA THR A 243 -3.39 -8.58 -15.09
C THR A 243 -3.95 -7.50 -14.16
N ILE A 244 -3.20 -6.44 -13.98
CA ILE A 244 -3.56 -5.30 -13.14
C ILE A 244 -4.03 -4.17 -14.05
N ARG A 245 -5.30 -3.81 -13.97
CA ARG A 245 -5.92 -2.75 -14.80
C ARG A 245 -6.11 -1.45 -14.05
N TYR A 246 -6.27 -1.51 -12.74
CA TYR A 246 -6.33 -0.36 -11.85
C TYR A 246 -4.96 -0.04 -11.27
N PRO A 247 -4.76 1.16 -10.73
CA PRO A 247 -3.43 1.61 -10.34
C PRO A 247 -2.76 0.82 -9.22
N VAL A 248 -1.44 0.97 -9.16
CA VAL A 248 -0.61 0.71 -7.98
C VAL A 248 -0.52 2.01 -7.19
N ALA A 249 -1.12 2.05 -6.01
CA ALA A 249 -1.14 3.22 -5.14
C ALA A 249 -0.01 3.17 -4.11
N LEU A 250 0.78 4.24 -4.04
CA LEU A 250 1.75 4.47 -2.98
C LEU A 250 1.07 5.14 -1.80
N VAL A 251 1.08 4.51 -0.63
CA VAL A 251 0.59 5.05 0.64
C VAL A 251 1.77 5.39 1.52
N MET A 252 1.94 6.67 1.89
CA MET A 252 3.02 7.17 2.77
C MET A 252 2.47 8.03 3.92
N GLU A 253 1.25 7.78 4.36
CA GLU A 253 0.65 8.53 5.45
C GLU A 253 1.43 8.33 6.78
N GLU A 254 1.36 9.33 7.65
CA GLU A 254 2.09 9.34 8.93
C GLU A 254 1.45 8.39 9.94
N ILE A 255 2.28 7.79 10.78
CA ILE A 255 1.83 7.06 11.96
C ILE A 255 1.60 8.08 13.07
N THR A 256 0.36 8.20 13.54
CA THR A 256 -0.01 9.24 14.51
C THR A 256 0.08 8.80 15.97
N ASN A 257 0.00 7.49 16.23
CA ASN A 257 -0.09 6.94 17.59
C ASN A 257 1.22 6.33 18.11
N ASP A 258 2.28 6.33 17.31
CA ASP A 258 3.58 5.78 17.66
C ASP A 258 4.70 6.52 16.89
N THR A 259 5.96 6.23 17.22
CA THR A 259 7.12 6.79 16.54
C THR A 259 7.48 5.95 15.33
N ALA A 260 7.45 6.56 14.16
CA ALA A 260 7.79 5.90 12.91
C ALA A 260 9.19 6.29 12.41
N ARG A 261 9.82 5.40 11.68
CA ARG A 261 11.12 5.63 11.04
C ARG A 261 11.10 6.79 10.02
N THR A 262 9.92 7.17 9.54
CA THR A 262 9.71 8.25 8.57
C THR A 262 9.45 9.63 9.19
N ASP A 263 9.31 9.74 10.53
CA ASP A 263 8.93 10.99 11.21
C ASP A 263 9.94 12.13 10.99
N THR A 264 11.21 11.79 10.85
CA THR A 264 12.30 12.77 10.67
C THR A 264 12.56 13.16 9.22
N LEU A 265 11.80 12.61 8.28
CA LEU A 265 11.95 12.95 6.87
C LEU A 265 11.50 14.38 6.58
N SER A 266 12.36 15.15 5.91
CA SER A 266 11.97 16.43 5.34
C SER A 266 11.01 16.24 4.16
N VAL A 267 10.26 17.30 3.80
CA VAL A 267 9.40 17.34 2.61
C VAL A 267 10.18 16.91 1.36
N ASP A 268 11.40 17.42 1.17
CA ASP A 268 12.28 17.05 0.06
C ASP A 268 12.67 15.58 0.00
N GLN A 269 12.98 14.99 1.16
CA GLN A 269 13.33 13.57 1.24
C GLN A 269 12.13 12.70 0.94
N ARG A 270 10.97 13.03 1.54
CA ARG A 270 9.72 12.30 1.34
C ARG A 270 9.29 12.35 -0.13
N SER A 271 9.38 13.52 -0.77
CA SER A 271 9.05 13.70 -2.19
C SER A 271 9.93 12.84 -3.10
N ARG A 272 11.26 12.83 -2.88
CA ARG A 272 12.18 11.98 -3.68
C ARG A 272 11.95 10.49 -3.47
N ILE A 273 11.56 10.09 -2.26
CA ILE A 273 11.21 8.71 -1.93
C ILE A 273 9.93 8.31 -2.68
N ALA A 274 8.89 9.16 -2.59
CA ALA A 274 7.63 8.93 -3.30
C ALA A 274 7.84 8.84 -4.82
N GLU A 275 8.57 9.80 -5.39
CA GLU A 275 8.89 9.84 -6.82
C GLU A 275 9.62 8.57 -7.27
N ALA A 276 10.62 8.12 -6.53
CA ALA A 276 11.39 6.91 -6.88
C ALA A 276 10.51 5.64 -6.91
N PHE A 277 9.58 5.49 -5.97
CA PHE A 277 8.62 4.40 -5.99
C PHE A 277 7.72 4.49 -7.23
N LEU A 278 7.07 5.63 -7.42
CA LEU A 278 6.10 5.84 -8.51
C LEU A 278 6.74 5.68 -9.89
N GLN A 279 7.95 6.23 -10.10
CA GLN A 279 8.72 6.04 -11.34
C GLN A 279 9.04 4.58 -11.61
N THR A 280 9.44 3.83 -10.58
CA THR A 280 9.74 2.40 -10.73
C THR A 280 8.50 1.62 -11.15
N ILE A 281 7.35 1.90 -10.54
CA ILE A 281 6.06 1.28 -10.89
C ILE A 281 5.67 1.60 -12.35
N GLN A 282 5.82 2.87 -12.78
CA GLN A 282 5.54 3.27 -14.17
C GLN A 282 6.49 2.63 -15.18
N TYR A 283 7.78 2.53 -14.82
CA TYR A 283 8.78 1.89 -15.69
C TYR A 283 8.44 0.43 -16.01
N ASP A 284 7.86 -0.28 -15.07
CA ASP A 284 7.40 -1.66 -15.24
C ASP A 284 6.00 -1.76 -15.87
N GLY A 285 5.43 -0.64 -16.32
CA GLY A 285 4.22 -0.59 -17.14
C GLY A 285 2.91 -0.56 -16.35
N TYR A 286 2.93 -0.32 -15.05
CA TYR A 286 1.74 -0.12 -14.24
C TYR A 286 1.37 1.36 -14.13
N HIS A 287 0.08 1.66 -13.95
CA HIS A 287 -0.35 2.99 -13.55
C HIS A 287 0.03 3.24 -12.10
N ALA A 288 0.85 4.25 -11.86
CA ALA A 288 1.24 4.66 -10.52
C ALA A 288 0.33 5.81 -10.04
N VAL A 289 -0.13 5.73 -8.80
CA VAL A 289 -1.01 6.71 -8.16
C VAL A 289 -0.47 7.07 -6.79
N LEU A 290 -0.48 8.37 -6.48
CA LEU A 290 -0.17 8.86 -5.16
C LEU A 290 -1.44 8.83 -4.29
N TYR A 291 -1.38 8.16 -3.15
CA TYR A 291 -2.47 8.09 -2.18
C TYR A 291 -2.14 8.98 -0.97
N GLY A 292 -3.11 9.80 -0.56
CA GLY A 292 -2.95 10.64 0.62
C GLY A 292 -4.23 11.38 0.99
N ASN A 293 -4.28 11.84 2.25
CA ASN A 293 -5.26 12.83 2.68
C ASN A 293 -4.81 14.24 2.26
N GLU A 294 -5.71 15.22 2.36
CA GLU A 294 -5.43 16.61 2.01
C GLU A 294 -4.19 17.14 2.72
N GLN A 295 -4.13 16.99 4.05
CA GLN A 295 -3.01 17.51 4.84
C GLN A 295 -1.68 16.93 4.37
N TRP A 296 -1.61 15.63 4.13
CA TRP A 296 -0.39 14.99 3.67
C TRP A 296 0.02 15.48 2.28
N LEU A 297 -0.93 15.56 1.33
CA LEU A 297 -0.70 16.03 -0.03
C LEU A 297 -0.25 17.50 -0.08
N MET A 298 -0.73 18.33 0.84
CA MET A 298 -0.42 19.76 0.86
C MET A 298 0.83 20.13 1.67
N GLU A 299 1.15 19.38 2.74
CA GLU A 299 2.16 19.77 3.70
C GLU A 299 3.40 18.87 3.72
N LYS A 300 3.27 17.62 3.26
CA LYS A 300 4.30 16.59 3.48
C LYS A 300 5.13 16.27 2.26
N ILE A 301 4.71 16.73 1.08
CA ILE A 301 5.41 16.55 -0.19
C ILE A 301 5.50 17.87 -0.95
N ARG A 302 6.43 17.93 -1.90
CA ARG A 302 6.45 19.00 -2.91
C ARG A 302 5.42 18.72 -3.98
N PRO A 303 4.66 19.74 -4.45
CA PRO A 303 3.65 19.54 -5.48
C PRO A 303 4.27 19.27 -6.87
N ASP A 304 5.39 19.92 -7.18
CA ASP A 304 6.08 19.77 -8.46
C ASP A 304 6.62 18.35 -8.67
N GLY A 305 6.38 17.78 -9.85
CA GLY A 305 6.76 16.43 -10.20
C GLY A 305 5.84 15.34 -9.61
N LEU A 306 5.24 15.56 -8.44
CA LEU A 306 4.34 14.57 -7.83
C LEU A 306 2.87 14.81 -8.18
N LEU A 307 2.35 16.02 -7.94
CA LEU A 307 0.95 16.34 -8.22
C LEU A 307 0.71 16.75 -9.68
N THR A 308 1.77 16.97 -10.46
CA THR A 308 1.70 17.25 -11.90
C THR A 308 1.78 15.98 -12.75
N ASP A 309 2.55 14.98 -12.31
CA ASP A 309 2.94 13.83 -13.15
C ASP A 309 2.20 12.55 -12.78
N TYR A 310 1.60 12.50 -11.58
CA TYR A 310 0.89 11.33 -11.08
C TYR A 310 -0.56 11.63 -10.73
N ASP A 311 -1.44 10.69 -11.06
CA ASP A 311 -2.82 10.73 -10.59
C ASP A 311 -2.86 10.62 -9.05
N VAL A 312 -3.87 11.23 -8.42
CA VAL A 312 -4.09 11.20 -6.97
C VAL A 312 -5.31 10.33 -6.64
N LEU A 313 -5.15 9.45 -5.65
CA LEU A 313 -6.22 8.83 -4.90
C LEU A 313 -6.36 9.59 -3.58
N LEU A 314 -7.37 10.44 -3.49
CA LEU A 314 -7.66 11.24 -2.30
C LEU A 314 -8.31 10.37 -1.23
N ASN A 315 -7.78 10.42 0.00
CA ASN A 315 -8.40 9.85 1.19
C ASN A 315 -9.09 10.96 1.98
N ASP A 316 -10.41 11.06 1.83
CA ASP A 316 -11.20 12.07 2.52
C ASP A 316 -12.62 11.54 2.74
N THR A 317 -13.04 11.44 3.99
CA THR A 317 -14.37 10.94 4.37
C THR A 317 -15.39 12.06 4.62
N ASN A 318 -15.01 13.32 4.41
CA ASN A 318 -15.94 14.43 4.45
C ASN A 318 -16.98 14.31 3.31
N PRO A 319 -18.21 14.82 3.52
CA PRO A 319 -19.24 14.79 2.48
C PRO A 319 -18.84 15.46 1.17
N LEU A 320 -17.98 16.47 1.25
CA LEU A 320 -17.32 17.15 0.12
C LEU A 320 -15.86 17.35 0.48
N PRO A 321 -14.92 16.88 -0.34
CA PRO A 321 -13.51 17.09 -0.10
C PRO A 321 -13.15 18.58 -0.29
N GLU A 322 -12.31 19.08 0.59
CA GLU A 322 -11.78 20.45 0.52
C GLU A 322 -10.49 20.53 -0.29
N TYR A 323 -9.87 19.40 -0.63
CA TYR A 323 -8.65 19.36 -1.44
C TYR A 323 -8.84 20.07 -2.79
N PRO A 324 -8.06 21.15 -3.07
CA PRO A 324 -8.37 22.05 -4.18
C PRO A 324 -7.86 21.58 -5.54
N TYR A 325 -6.99 20.57 -5.56
CA TYR A 325 -6.33 20.11 -6.79
C TYR A 325 -6.97 18.86 -7.35
N GLU A 326 -6.52 18.47 -8.55
CA GLU A 326 -7.10 17.33 -9.26
C GLU A 326 -6.81 16.01 -8.54
N PHE A 327 -7.83 15.16 -8.48
CA PHE A 327 -7.72 13.75 -8.10
C PHE A 327 -8.59 12.91 -9.03
N LYS A 328 -8.14 11.69 -9.31
CA LYS A 328 -8.86 10.78 -10.22
C LYS A 328 -9.65 9.74 -9.47
N MET A 329 -9.26 9.45 -8.24
CA MET A 329 -9.94 8.52 -7.36
C MET A 329 -10.17 9.17 -6.00
N TRP A 330 -11.23 8.76 -5.31
CA TRP A 330 -11.58 9.28 -4.00
C TRP A 330 -12.12 8.15 -3.11
N ARG A 331 -11.41 7.88 -2.00
CA ARG A 331 -11.86 7.04 -0.92
C ARG A 331 -12.75 7.88 -0.01
N TYR A 332 -14.05 7.73 -0.15
CA TYR A 332 -15.05 8.62 0.45
C TYR A 332 -15.75 8.03 1.67
N ALA A 333 -15.56 6.76 1.96
CA ALA A 333 -16.16 6.09 3.11
C ALA A 333 -15.27 4.96 3.61
N THR A 334 -15.18 4.84 4.94
CA THR A 334 -14.40 3.83 5.64
C THR A 334 -15.30 3.03 6.58
N ASP A 335 -14.89 1.83 6.93
CA ASP A 335 -15.52 0.97 7.93
C ASP A 335 -17.03 0.77 7.72
N ILE A 336 -17.45 0.83 6.45
CA ILE A 336 -18.84 0.62 6.09
C ILE A 336 -19.19 -0.87 6.19
N SER A 337 -20.36 -1.15 6.79
CA SER A 337 -20.90 -2.51 6.78
C SER A 337 -21.35 -2.86 5.37
N LEU A 338 -20.58 -3.71 4.69
CA LEU A 338 -20.87 -4.23 3.37
C LEU A 338 -21.25 -5.70 3.47
N ALA A 339 -22.46 -6.05 3.05
CA ALA A 339 -22.80 -7.45 2.87
C ALA A 339 -21.80 -8.09 1.89
N GLY A 340 -21.23 -9.23 2.27
CA GLY A 340 -20.16 -9.89 1.50
C GLY A 340 -18.74 -9.57 1.98
N ILE A 341 -18.55 -8.68 2.97
CA ILE A 341 -17.28 -8.43 3.64
C ILE A 341 -17.48 -8.59 5.14
N GLU A 342 -16.71 -9.49 5.76
CA GLU A 342 -16.94 -9.87 7.17
C GLU A 342 -16.77 -8.71 8.14
N ASN A 343 -15.71 -7.94 8.00
CA ASN A 343 -15.34 -6.86 8.93
C ASN A 343 -15.52 -5.46 8.33
N GLY A 344 -16.43 -5.33 7.33
CA GLY A 344 -16.62 -4.04 6.67
C GLY A 344 -15.56 -3.75 5.60
N GLY A 345 -15.64 -2.56 4.99
CA GLY A 345 -14.75 -2.16 3.91
C GLY A 345 -14.78 -0.66 3.68
N SER A 346 -14.01 -0.19 2.72
CA SER A 346 -13.94 1.21 2.34
C SER A 346 -14.35 1.38 0.89
N TYR A 347 -15.22 2.36 0.61
CA TYR A 347 -15.61 2.67 -0.77
C TYR A 347 -14.63 3.64 -1.43
N ILE A 348 -14.34 3.36 -2.69
CA ILE A 348 -13.59 4.24 -3.58
C ILE A 348 -14.42 4.53 -4.82
N ILE A 349 -14.60 5.81 -5.18
CA ILE A 349 -15.10 6.22 -6.49
C ILE A 349 -13.90 6.57 -7.38
N SER A 350 -13.89 6.06 -8.62
CA SER A 350 -12.94 6.47 -9.66
C SER A 350 -13.67 7.28 -10.72
N PHE A 351 -13.22 8.49 -10.98
CA PHE A 351 -13.77 9.38 -12.00
C PHE A 351 -13.25 9.07 -13.40
N VAL A 352 -12.27 8.18 -13.50
CA VAL A 352 -11.72 7.65 -14.75
C VAL A 352 -11.81 6.13 -14.78
N ASP A 353 -11.94 5.57 -15.97
CA ASP A 353 -11.92 4.13 -16.17
C ASP A 353 -10.50 3.69 -16.59
N TYR A 354 -9.73 3.18 -15.65
CA TYR A 354 -8.37 2.73 -15.90
C TYR A 354 -8.32 1.43 -16.72
N SER A 355 -9.39 0.65 -16.76
CA SER A 355 -9.42 -0.59 -17.54
C SER A 355 -9.40 -0.37 -19.04
N MET A 356 -9.65 0.87 -19.48
CA MET A 356 -9.69 1.28 -20.87
C MET A 356 -8.43 2.00 -21.36
N LYS A 357 -7.44 2.17 -20.50
CA LYS A 357 -6.18 2.88 -20.82
C LYS A 357 -5.10 1.93 -21.33
#